data_4d78acbea61be74c76f1af278f559d0a
#
_entry.id   4d78acbea61be74c76f1af278f559d0a
#
_cell.length_a   1.000
_cell.length_b   1.000
_cell.length_c   1.000
_cell.angle_alpha   90.00
_cell.angle_beta   90.00
_cell.angle_gamma   90.00
#
_symmetry.space_group_name_H-M   'P 1'
#
loop_
_entity.id
_entity.type
_entity.pdbx_description
1 polymer ?
#
loop_
_entity_poly.entity_id
_entity_poly.type
_entity_poly.pdbx_seq_one_letter_code
_entity_poly.pdbx_strand_id
1 'polypeptide(L)'
;MITNENKKLAQWAMEYALKNGCQSSRVTLYNGSSSSFEIRDMKIDRLQQASENSMVVLLFVDGRYGSYSTYRLDMKELEKFIKDGIAATRFLAEDKARTLPDASLYYKGGAADLRLVDPNFDSVQPDDKVALAMSVCEEIMGKDDRIISANASYSDEKDFKYMVASNGFEGEASGSSYGLVGSVSIRGEGDARPESYWYDSSLYYDELVKTGIGTKALERVLRKLGQRKVASGKYTMIVDNMNSSRLLSPVIGAIYGSSIQQKNSFLLDKIDQKVASDKMTLIDEPHLVKASGARYFDSEGVATKRLPVFEQGILKTYYIDTYSANKMGMEQTIGSPSILTMRNGDKDLDGLIASIDKGILVTGFNGGNCNSTTGDFSYGVEGFLIERGKLSQPISEMNATGNMLSLWSNLAEVGNDPRLSSSWRIPSLLFNGVDFSGL
;
A
#
# COMPACT_ATOMS: atom_id res chain seq x y z
N MET A 1 -6.06 -20.68 -10.77
CA MET A 1 -7.52 -20.45 -10.94
C MET A 1 -8.25 -21.32 -9.94
N ILE A 2 -9.23 -20.76 -9.21
CA ILE A 2 -10.05 -21.55 -8.29
C ILE A 2 -11.04 -22.38 -9.11
N THR A 3 -11.01 -23.70 -8.95
CA THR A 3 -11.88 -24.64 -9.68
C THR A 3 -13.28 -24.68 -9.06
N ASN A 4 -14.25 -25.21 -9.80
CA ASN A 4 -15.58 -25.44 -9.25
C ASN A 4 -15.57 -26.42 -8.07
N GLU A 5 -14.62 -27.37 -8.03
CA GLU A 5 -14.43 -28.28 -6.89
C GLU A 5 -13.96 -27.52 -5.65
N ASN A 6 -13.02 -26.59 -5.82
CA ASN A 6 -12.56 -25.75 -4.73
C ASN A 6 -13.67 -24.85 -4.19
N LYS A 7 -14.52 -24.29 -5.05
CA LYS A 7 -15.69 -23.50 -4.62
C LYS A 7 -16.67 -24.35 -3.81
N LYS A 8 -16.98 -25.56 -4.29
CA LYS A 8 -17.82 -26.51 -3.55
C LYS A 8 -17.22 -26.91 -2.21
N LEU A 9 -15.88 -27.04 -2.16
CA LEU A 9 -15.17 -27.33 -0.89
C LEU A 9 -15.33 -26.19 0.11
N ALA A 10 -15.22 -24.93 -0.33
CA ALA A 10 -15.43 -23.76 0.55
C ALA A 10 -16.89 -23.68 1.05
N GLN A 11 -17.85 -23.89 0.17
CA GLN A 11 -19.27 -23.93 0.53
C GLN A 11 -19.54 -25.06 1.54
N TRP A 12 -19.02 -26.26 1.27
CA TRP A 12 -19.11 -27.40 2.18
C TRP A 12 -18.47 -27.07 3.55
N ALA A 13 -17.29 -26.47 3.60
CA ALA A 13 -16.61 -26.12 4.84
C ALA A 13 -17.45 -25.14 5.67
N MET A 14 -18.06 -24.15 5.05
CA MET A 14 -18.98 -23.21 5.69
C MET A 14 -20.21 -23.95 6.26
N GLU A 15 -20.86 -24.78 5.45
CA GLU A 15 -22.05 -25.57 5.89
C GLU A 15 -21.68 -26.53 7.00
N TYR A 16 -20.51 -27.15 6.93
CA TYR A 16 -20.01 -28.07 7.96
C TYR A 16 -19.80 -27.35 9.29
N ALA A 17 -19.25 -26.13 9.28
CA ALA A 17 -19.13 -25.31 10.47
C ALA A 17 -20.50 -25.02 11.11
N LEU A 18 -21.51 -24.65 10.31
CA LEU A 18 -22.88 -24.42 10.80
C LEU A 18 -23.47 -25.68 11.41
N LYS A 19 -23.35 -26.83 10.75
CA LYS A 19 -23.85 -28.14 11.27
C LYS A 19 -23.17 -28.57 12.55
N ASN A 20 -21.98 -28.10 12.85
CA ASN A 20 -21.22 -28.43 14.07
C ASN A 20 -21.30 -27.37 15.18
N GLY A 21 -22.22 -26.39 15.07
CA GLY A 21 -22.58 -25.48 16.16
C GLY A 21 -22.13 -24.04 16.01
N CYS A 22 -21.68 -23.62 14.83
CA CYS A 22 -21.51 -22.21 14.54
C CYS A 22 -22.84 -21.54 14.22
N GLN A 23 -23.07 -20.34 14.73
CA GLN A 23 -24.22 -19.51 14.37
C GLN A 23 -24.02 -18.86 12.99
N SER A 24 -22.78 -18.50 12.67
CA SER A 24 -22.39 -18.03 11.34
C SER A 24 -20.94 -18.39 11.04
N SER A 25 -20.60 -18.39 9.76
CA SER A 25 -19.25 -18.69 9.29
C SER A 25 -18.98 -17.96 7.97
N ARG A 26 -17.71 -17.64 7.73
CA ARG A 26 -17.21 -17.18 6.44
C ARG A 26 -15.98 -18.00 6.09
N VAL A 27 -15.93 -18.48 4.85
CA VAL A 27 -14.80 -19.23 4.31
C VAL A 27 -14.22 -18.47 3.15
N THR A 28 -12.90 -18.32 3.16
CA THR A 28 -12.16 -17.73 2.05
C THR A 28 -11.10 -18.71 1.58
N LEU A 29 -11.13 -19.04 0.30
CA LEU A 29 -10.08 -19.77 -0.40
C LEU A 29 -9.16 -18.80 -1.11
N TYR A 30 -7.86 -19.04 -1.00
CA TYR A 30 -6.83 -18.37 -1.75
C TYR A 30 -6.07 -19.40 -2.59
N ASN A 31 -5.77 -19.00 -3.82
CA ASN A 31 -4.89 -19.73 -4.72
C ASN A 31 -3.97 -18.71 -5.38
N GLY A 32 -2.67 -18.87 -5.24
CA GLY A 32 -1.71 -17.93 -5.78
C GLY A 32 -0.48 -18.63 -6.34
N SER A 33 0.18 -17.95 -7.25
CA SER A 33 1.52 -18.29 -7.73
C SER A 33 2.36 -17.03 -7.78
N SER A 34 3.61 -17.14 -7.34
CA SER A 34 4.54 -16.01 -7.34
C SER A 34 5.93 -16.45 -7.77
N SER A 35 6.66 -15.52 -8.38
CA SER A 35 8.09 -15.69 -8.70
C SER A 35 8.86 -14.48 -8.20
N SER A 36 10.09 -14.72 -7.73
CA SER A 36 11.06 -13.67 -7.40
C SER A 36 12.44 -14.09 -7.86
N PHE A 37 13.08 -13.25 -8.65
CA PHE A 37 14.40 -13.48 -9.24
C PHE A 37 15.30 -12.32 -8.88
N GLU A 38 16.34 -12.60 -8.10
CA GLU A 38 17.27 -11.59 -7.58
C GLU A 38 18.65 -11.78 -8.22
N ILE A 39 19.18 -10.69 -8.74
CA ILE A 39 20.50 -10.59 -9.36
C ILE A 39 21.35 -9.63 -8.54
N ARG A 40 22.58 -10.03 -8.25
CA ARG A 40 23.57 -9.19 -7.57
C ARG A 40 24.88 -9.21 -8.35
N ASP A 41 25.38 -8.03 -8.70
CA ASP A 41 26.68 -7.87 -9.37
C ASP A 41 26.84 -8.82 -10.57
N MET A 42 25.80 -8.86 -11.44
CA MET A 42 25.73 -9.72 -12.63
C MET A 42 25.69 -11.23 -12.36
N LYS A 43 25.33 -11.64 -11.15
CA LYS A 43 25.17 -13.05 -10.79
C LYS A 43 23.79 -13.31 -10.20
N ILE A 44 23.25 -14.48 -10.49
CA ILE A 44 22.01 -14.93 -9.84
C ILE A 44 22.28 -15.10 -8.35
N ASP A 45 21.57 -14.35 -7.51
CA ASP A 45 21.64 -14.42 -6.06
C ASP A 45 20.54 -15.34 -5.52
N ARG A 46 19.31 -15.20 -6.04
CA ARG A 46 18.17 -16.00 -5.60
C ARG A 46 17.15 -16.20 -6.72
N LEU A 47 16.63 -17.42 -6.79
CA LEU A 47 15.47 -17.79 -7.62
C LEU A 47 14.43 -18.44 -6.72
N GLN A 48 13.23 -17.89 -6.70
CA GLN A 48 12.14 -18.45 -5.94
C GLN A 48 10.88 -18.49 -6.80
N GLN A 49 10.21 -19.63 -6.79
CA GLN A 49 8.86 -19.80 -7.32
C GLN A 49 8.03 -20.51 -6.27
N ALA A 50 6.82 -20.04 -6.03
CA ALA A 50 5.91 -20.61 -5.06
C ALA A 50 4.51 -20.70 -5.63
N SER A 51 3.80 -21.75 -5.23
CA SER A 51 2.35 -21.87 -5.40
C SER A 51 1.72 -22.12 -4.05
N GLU A 52 0.68 -21.39 -3.73
CA GLU A 52 0.01 -21.46 -2.44
C GLU A 52 -1.49 -21.71 -2.64
N ASN A 53 -2.00 -22.66 -1.85
CA ASN A 53 -3.43 -22.88 -1.70
C ASN A 53 -3.75 -22.86 -0.22
N SER A 54 -4.61 -21.98 0.23
CA SER A 54 -5.00 -21.88 1.63
C SER A 54 -6.48 -21.61 1.80
N MET A 55 -7.01 -22.01 2.94
CA MET A 55 -8.37 -21.73 3.38
C MET A 55 -8.33 -21.00 4.71
N VAL A 56 -9.06 -19.91 4.80
CA VAL A 56 -9.33 -19.20 6.05
C VAL A 56 -10.80 -19.42 6.39
N VAL A 57 -11.06 -19.87 7.63
CA VAL A 57 -12.41 -20.10 8.15
C VAL A 57 -12.63 -19.20 9.36
N LEU A 58 -13.63 -18.33 9.26
CA LEU A 58 -14.11 -17.53 10.39
C LEU A 58 -15.27 -18.25 11.04
N LEU A 59 -15.20 -18.46 12.35
CA LEU A 59 -16.15 -19.18 13.15
C LEU A 59 -16.76 -18.25 14.21
N PHE A 60 -18.08 -18.15 14.20
CA PHE A 60 -18.84 -17.41 15.20
C PHE A 60 -19.62 -18.41 16.04
N VAL A 61 -19.22 -18.60 17.31
CA VAL A 61 -19.68 -19.67 18.19
C VAL A 61 -20.02 -19.07 19.55
N ASP A 62 -21.28 -19.16 19.97
CA ASP A 62 -21.76 -18.73 21.29
C ASP A 62 -21.32 -17.30 21.66
N GLY A 63 -21.46 -16.35 20.71
CA GLY A 63 -21.05 -14.94 20.86
C GLY A 63 -19.54 -14.72 20.84
N ARG A 64 -18.76 -15.71 20.44
CA ARG A 64 -17.30 -15.69 20.32
C ARG A 64 -16.88 -15.77 18.86
N TYR A 65 -15.68 -15.29 18.58
CA TYR A 65 -15.13 -15.23 17.22
C TYR A 65 -13.75 -15.87 17.18
N GLY A 66 -13.53 -16.76 16.20
CA GLY A 66 -12.25 -17.35 15.88
C GLY A 66 -11.95 -17.25 14.38
N SER A 67 -10.68 -17.03 14.04
CA SER A 67 -10.18 -17.04 12.67
C SER A 67 -9.05 -18.06 12.58
N TYR A 68 -9.18 -19.01 11.68
CA TYR A 68 -8.26 -20.13 11.52
C TYR A 68 -7.89 -20.29 10.06
N SER A 69 -6.62 -20.62 9.79
CA SER A 69 -6.10 -20.84 8.44
C SER A 69 -5.45 -22.22 8.32
N THR A 70 -5.57 -22.81 7.13
CA THR A 70 -4.93 -24.08 6.80
C THR A 70 -4.53 -24.16 5.34
N TYR A 71 -3.43 -24.87 5.07
CA TYR A 71 -2.99 -25.26 3.72
C TYR A 71 -3.41 -26.68 3.34
N ARG A 72 -4.00 -27.42 4.31
CA ARG A 72 -4.46 -28.80 4.11
C ARG A 72 -5.92 -28.78 3.72
N LEU A 73 -6.18 -28.99 2.41
CA LEU A 73 -7.51 -28.89 1.84
C LEU A 73 -8.18 -30.28 1.62
N ASP A 74 -7.59 -31.34 2.16
CA ASP A 74 -8.24 -32.65 2.21
C ASP A 74 -9.48 -32.63 3.13
N MET A 75 -10.57 -33.26 2.71
CA MET A 75 -11.85 -33.18 3.40
C MET A 75 -11.78 -33.70 4.85
N LYS A 76 -11.05 -34.79 5.11
CA LYS A 76 -10.91 -35.33 6.48
C LYS A 76 -10.11 -34.42 7.38
N GLU A 77 -9.05 -33.80 6.85
CA GLU A 77 -8.26 -32.81 7.57
C GLU A 77 -9.10 -31.57 7.86
N LEU A 78 -9.90 -31.10 6.90
CA LEU A 78 -10.80 -29.97 7.09
C LEU A 78 -11.91 -30.24 8.11
N GLU A 79 -12.48 -31.44 8.15
CA GLU A 79 -13.46 -31.83 9.19
C GLU A 79 -12.85 -31.68 10.59
N LYS A 80 -11.65 -32.23 10.79
CA LYS A 80 -10.95 -32.12 12.06
C LYS A 80 -10.60 -30.67 12.39
N PHE A 81 -10.03 -29.95 11.40
CA PHE A 81 -9.64 -28.56 11.54
C PHE A 81 -10.81 -27.65 11.96
N ILE A 82 -11.98 -27.81 11.33
CA ILE A 82 -13.17 -27.02 11.67
C ILE A 82 -13.68 -27.37 13.06
N LYS A 83 -13.75 -28.66 13.42
CA LYS A 83 -14.17 -29.08 14.77
C LYS A 83 -13.24 -28.56 15.87
N ASP A 84 -11.94 -28.68 15.65
CA ASP A 84 -10.93 -28.16 16.57
C ASP A 84 -11.02 -26.62 16.70
N GLY A 85 -11.24 -25.93 15.59
CA GLY A 85 -11.47 -24.49 15.56
C GLY A 85 -12.72 -24.06 16.32
N ILE A 86 -13.85 -24.78 16.17
CA ILE A 86 -15.08 -24.54 16.93
C ILE A 86 -14.82 -24.74 18.43
N ALA A 87 -14.16 -25.84 18.79
CA ALA A 87 -13.83 -26.13 20.19
C ALA A 87 -12.93 -25.03 20.78
N ALA A 88 -11.89 -24.62 20.04
CA ALA A 88 -10.99 -23.55 20.46
C ALA A 88 -11.71 -22.20 20.59
N THR A 89 -12.61 -21.86 19.67
CA THR A 89 -13.38 -20.62 19.70
C THR A 89 -14.22 -20.50 20.98
N ARG A 90 -14.74 -21.60 21.52
CA ARG A 90 -15.51 -21.60 22.78
C ARG A 90 -14.72 -21.19 24.02
N PHE A 91 -13.39 -21.23 23.96
CA PHE A 91 -12.53 -20.77 25.07
C PHE A 91 -12.15 -19.27 24.96
N LEU A 92 -12.49 -18.61 23.84
CA LEU A 92 -12.23 -17.19 23.66
C LEU A 92 -13.22 -16.34 24.47
N ALA A 93 -12.89 -15.07 24.68
CA ALA A 93 -13.80 -14.12 25.30
C ALA A 93 -15.00 -13.83 24.38
N GLU A 94 -16.18 -13.64 24.97
CA GLU A 94 -17.34 -13.18 24.23
C GLU A 94 -17.13 -11.75 23.73
N ASP A 95 -17.49 -11.54 22.49
CA ASP A 95 -17.53 -10.20 21.89
C ASP A 95 -18.67 -10.11 20.87
N LYS A 96 -19.81 -9.64 21.32
CA LYS A 96 -21.04 -9.52 20.52
C LYS A 96 -20.92 -8.57 19.34
N ALA A 97 -19.89 -7.73 19.30
CA ALA A 97 -19.62 -6.87 18.16
C ALA A 97 -18.97 -7.61 16.98
N ARG A 98 -18.46 -8.84 17.22
CA ARG A 98 -17.93 -9.70 16.16
C ARG A 98 -19.06 -10.42 15.45
N THR A 99 -19.43 -9.93 14.28
CA THR A 99 -20.48 -10.49 13.40
C THR A 99 -20.01 -10.49 11.95
N LEU A 100 -20.76 -11.18 11.09
CA LEU A 100 -20.69 -10.92 9.65
C LEU A 100 -21.32 -9.53 9.34
N PRO A 101 -20.95 -8.88 8.24
CA PRO A 101 -21.63 -7.68 7.75
C PRO A 101 -23.12 -7.90 7.53
N ASP A 102 -23.89 -6.80 7.53
CA ASP A 102 -25.27 -6.87 7.05
C ASP A 102 -25.29 -7.28 5.56
N ALA A 103 -26.14 -8.25 5.22
CA ALA A 103 -26.23 -8.82 3.88
C ALA A 103 -26.63 -7.78 2.80
N SER A 104 -27.26 -6.69 3.18
CA SER A 104 -27.60 -5.58 2.27
C SER A 104 -26.38 -4.82 1.74
N LEU A 105 -25.26 -4.86 2.49
CA LEU A 105 -24.01 -4.19 2.14
C LEU A 105 -23.13 -4.99 1.19
N TYR A 106 -23.42 -6.27 0.98
CA TYR A 106 -22.60 -7.13 0.14
C TYR A 106 -22.61 -6.73 -1.33
N TYR A 107 -21.46 -6.93 -1.97
CA TYR A 107 -21.39 -6.91 -3.43
C TYR A 107 -22.24 -8.02 -4.03
N LYS A 108 -23.09 -7.67 -5.00
CA LYS A 108 -24.07 -8.58 -5.60
C LYS A 108 -23.75 -8.98 -7.06
N GLY A 109 -22.51 -8.69 -7.51
CA GLY A 109 -22.13 -8.95 -8.89
C GLY A 109 -22.61 -7.88 -9.88
N GLY A 110 -22.42 -8.14 -11.17
CA GLY A 110 -22.94 -7.30 -12.26
C GLY A 110 -22.13 -6.03 -12.59
N ALA A 111 -21.00 -5.79 -11.95
CA ALA A 111 -20.12 -4.68 -12.31
C ALA A 111 -19.33 -4.97 -13.59
N ALA A 112 -18.87 -3.91 -14.27
CA ALA A 112 -17.98 -4.02 -15.43
C ALA A 112 -16.65 -4.66 -15.05
N ASP A 113 -16.03 -5.41 -15.96
CA ASP A 113 -14.73 -6.04 -15.75
C ASP A 113 -13.64 -4.99 -15.52
N LEU A 114 -12.99 -5.07 -14.38
CA LEU A 114 -11.87 -4.20 -14.00
C LEU A 114 -10.54 -4.59 -14.67
N ARG A 115 -10.48 -5.74 -15.35
CA ARG A 115 -9.31 -6.23 -16.10
C ARG A 115 -8.06 -6.29 -15.22
N LEU A 116 -8.16 -6.95 -14.08
CA LEU A 116 -7.10 -7.00 -13.07
C LEU A 116 -6.10 -8.14 -13.28
N VAL A 117 -6.37 -9.06 -14.22
CA VAL A 117 -5.49 -10.19 -14.53
C VAL A 117 -4.96 -10.06 -15.95
N ASP A 118 -3.65 -10.17 -16.08
CA ASP A 118 -2.99 -10.29 -17.38
C ASP A 118 -3.33 -11.67 -18.00
N PRO A 119 -3.99 -11.73 -19.15
CA PRO A 119 -4.27 -13.00 -19.82
C PRO A 119 -3.01 -13.76 -20.26
N ASN A 120 -1.88 -13.05 -20.40
CA ASN A 120 -0.61 -13.60 -20.84
C ASN A 120 0.33 -13.98 -19.68
N PHE A 121 -0.14 -13.92 -18.42
CA PHE A 121 0.70 -14.15 -17.24
C PHE A 121 1.52 -15.45 -17.33
N ASP A 122 0.87 -16.54 -17.69
CA ASP A 122 1.49 -17.88 -17.75
C ASP A 122 2.43 -18.07 -18.97
N SER A 123 2.50 -17.09 -19.89
CA SER A 123 3.37 -17.14 -21.07
C SER A 123 4.80 -16.62 -20.79
N VAL A 124 5.02 -15.86 -19.72
CA VAL A 124 6.32 -15.29 -19.38
C VAL A 124 7.24 -16.39 -18.82
N GLN A 125 8.29 -16.73 -19.57
CA GLN A 125 9.19 -17.82 -19.20
C GLN A 125 10.18 -17.41 -18.11
N PRO A 126 10.65 -18.35 -17.25
CA PRO A 126 11.65 -18.07 -16.22
C PRO A 126 12.93 -17.41 -16.75
N ASP A 127 13.42 -17.85 -17.91
CA ASP A 127 14.61 -17.29 -18.53
C ASP A 127 14.44 -15.82 -18.93
N ASP A 128 13.25 -15.43 -19.40
CA ASP A 128 12.93 -14.03 -19.70
C ASP A 128 12.91 -13.15 -18.43
N LYS A 129 12.43 -13.69 -17.33
CA LYS A 129 12.41 -13.02 -16.02
C LYS A 129 13.83 -12.78 -15.49
N VAL A 130 14.70 -13.79 -15.58
CA VAL A 130 16.12 -13.68 -15.23
C VAL A 130 16.82 -12.67 -16.13
N ALA A 131 16.62 -12.77 -17.44
CA ALA A 131 17.23 -11.85 -18.43
C ALA A 131 16.81 -10.40 -18.15
N LEU A 132 15.54 -10.17 -17.80
CA LEU A 132 15.04 -8.83 -17.48
C LEU A 132 15.69 -8.27 -16.19
N ALA A 133 15.81 -9.07 -15.11
CA ALA A 133 16.51 -8.64 -13.91
C ALA A 133 18.02 -8.41 -14.19
N MET A 134 18.63 -9.26 -15.03
CA MET A 134 20.03 -9.10 -15.44
C MET A 134 20.26 -7.78 -16.18
N SER A 135 19.37 -7.42 -17.11
CA SER A 135 19.49 -6.19 -17.88
C SER A 135 19.49 -4.93 -17.01
N VAL A 136 18.78 -4.94 -15.90
CA VAL A 136 18.79 -3.82 -14.92
C VAL A 136 20.16 -3.69 -14.25
N CYS A 137 20.82 -4.81 -13.90
CA CYS A 137 22.19 -4.77 -13.40
C CYS A 137 23.18 -4.27 -14.47
N GLU A 138 22.99 -4.65 -15.75
CA GLU A 138 23.82 -4.18 -16.89
C GLU A 138 23.73 -2.66 -17.09
N GLU A 139 22.59 -2.08 -16.79
CA GLU A 139 22.41 -0.61 -16.82
C GLU A 139 23.23 0.11 -15.74
N ILE A 140 23.66 -0.60 -14.68
CA ILE A 140 24.41 -0.04 -13.54
C ILE A 140 25.90 -0.42 -13.62
N MET A 141 26.22 -1.70 -13.74
CA MET A 141 27.58 -2.21 -13.59
C MET A 141 28.53 -1.63 -14.63
N GLY A 142 29.72 -1.20 -14.16
CA GLY A 142 30.76 -0.64 -15.01
C GLY A 142 30.49 0.78 -15.53
N LYS A 143 29.43 1.44 -15.08
CA LYS A 143 29.10 2.81 -15.50
C LYS A 143 29.78 3.88 -14.65
N ASP A 144 30.22 3.53 -13.43
CA ASP A 144 30.95 4.43 -12.54
C ASP A 144 31.87 3.60 -11.62
N ASP A 145 33.12 4.04 -11.45
CA ASP A 145 34.14 3.33 -10.68
C ASP A 145 33.87 3.31 -9.17
N ARG A 146 32.91 4.11 -8.70
CA ARG A 146 32.50 4.16 -7.30
C ARG A 146 31.47 3.09 -6.94
N ILE A 147 30.91 2.38 -7.90
CA ILE A 147 29.91 1.35 -7.64
C ILE A 147 30.51 0.26 -6.74
N ILE A 148 29.84 -0.01 -5.62
CA ILE A 148 30.19 -1.08 -4.69
C ILE A 148 29.40 -2.34 -5.04
N SER A 149 28.09 -2.20 -5.23
CA SER A 149 27.20 -3.30 -5.58
C SER A 149 25.98 -2.79 -6.34
N ALA A 150 25.52 -3.60 -7.28
CA ALA A 150 24.27 -3.42 -8.00
C ALA A 150 23.36 -4.62 -7.76
N ASN A 151 22.12 -4.36 -7.36
CA ASN A 151 21.12 -5.40 -7.20
C ASN A 151 19.93 -5.10 -8.11
N ALA A 152 19.35 -6.15 -8.66
CA ALA A 152 18.10 -6.06 -9.39
C ALA A 152 17.17 -7.19 -8.96
N SER A 153 15.88 -6.94 -8.93
CA SER A 153 14.89 -7.98 -8.72
C SER A 153 13.73 -7.84 -9.69
N TYR A 154 13.31 -8.96 -10.24
CA TYR A 154 12.04 -9.14 -10.89
C TYR A 154 11.11 -9.92 -9.96
N SER A 155 9.85 -9.53 -9.89
CA SER A 155 8.82 -10.29 -9.18
C SER A 155 7.53 -10.30 -9.98
N ASP A 156 6.79 -11.38 -9.89
CA ASP A 156 5.42 -11.46 -10.36
C ASP A 156 4.55 -12.26 -9.41
N GLU A 157 3.27 -11.98 -9.45
CA GLU A 157 2.26 -12.68 -8.66
C GLU A 157 0.95 -12.74 -9.45
N LYS A 158 0.25 -13.87 -9.33
CA LYS A 158 -1.11 -14.05 -9.81
C LYS A 158 -1.90 -14.72 -8.70
N ASP A 159 -2.95 -14.07 -8.26
CA ASP A 159 -3.78 -14.52 -7.16
C ASP A 159 -5.24 -14.67 -7.55
N PHE A 160 -5.91 -15.58 -6.87
CA PHE A 160 -7.35 -15.82 -6.95
C PHE A 160 -7.89 -16.00 -5.54
N LYS A 161 -9.02 -15.37 -5.29
CA LYS A 161 -9.73 -15.45 -4.03
C LYS A 161 -11.19 -15.80 -4.29
N TYR A 162 -11.72 -16.76 -3.55
CA TYR A 162 -13.15 -17.05 -3.50
C TYR A 162 -13.62 -16.97 -2.05
N MET A 163 -14.69 -16.26 -1.82
CA MET A 163 -15.24 -16.03 -0.48
C MET A 163 -16.71 -16.36 -0.46
N VAL A 164 -17.13 -17.10 0.57
CA VAL A 164 -18.54 -17.42 0.86
C VAL A 164 -18.83 -17.19 2.34
N ALA A 165 -20.00 -16.61 2.65
CA ALA A 165 -20.46 -16.37 4.02
C ALA A 165 -21.90 -16.89 4.21
N SER A 166 -22.17 -17.39 5.41
CA SER A 166 -23.41 -18.08 5.76
C SER A 166 -24.66 -17.20 5.71
N ASN A 167 -24.50 -15.87 5.68
CA ASN A 167 -25.59 -14.91 5.53
C ASN A 167 -25.76 -14.40 4.09
N GLY A 168 -25.25 -15.17 3.08
CA GLY A 168 -25.57 -15.01 1.68
C GLY A 168 -24.54 -14.28 0.82
N PHE A 169 -23.33 -14.03 1.31
CA PHE A 169 -22.26 -13.54 0.45
C PHE A 169 -21.63 -14.67 -0.37
N GLU A 170 -21.40 -14.43 -1.64
CA GLU A 170 -20.53 -15.20 -2.52
C GLU A 170 -19.83 -14.26 -3.49
N GLY A 171 -18.49 -14.32 -3.57
CA GLY A 171 -17.73 -13.45 -4.45
C GLY A 171 -16.35 -13.98 -4.77
N GLU A 172 -15.85 -13.56 -5.92
CA GLU A 172 -14.52 -13.88 -6.44
C GLU A 172 -13.74 -12.61 -6.71
N ALA A 173 -12.44 -12.67 -6.46
CA ALA A 173 -11.49 -11.65 -6.87
C ALA A 173 -10.24 -12.31 -7.43
N SER A 174 -9.60 -11.67 -8.37
CA SER A 174 -8.34 -12.12 -8.94
C SER A 174 -7.49 -10.93 -9.35
N GLY A 175 -6.18 -11.12 -9.35
CA GLY A 175 -5.24 -10.10 -9.75
C GLY A 175 -3.97 -10.72 -10.34
N SER A 176 -3.23 -9.92 -11.07
CA SER A 176 -1.83 -10.17 -11.42
C SER A 176 -1.01 -8.93 -11.14
N SER A 177 0.26 -9.10 -10.88
CA SER A 177 1.18 -7.99 -10.73
C SER A 177 2.58 -8.40 -11.17
N TYR A 178 3.32 -7.40 -11.65
CA TYR A 178 4.73 -7.50 -12.03
C TYR A 178 5.48 -6.34 -11.40
N GLY A 179 6.70 -6.59 -10.97
CA GLY A 179 7.59 -5.58 -10.41
C GLY A 179 9.01 -5.76 -10.92
N LEU A 180 9.67 -4.64 -11.17
CA LEU A 180 11.07 -4.59 -11.53
C LEU A 180 11.75 -3.50 -10.72
N VAL A 181 12.81 -3.86 -10.01
CA VAL A 181 13.55 -2.96 -9.11
C VAL A 181 15.02 -3.03 -9.46
N GLY A 182 15.67 -1.88 -9.48
CA GLY A 182 17.12 -1.76 -9.49
C GLY A 182 17.60 -0.95 -8.28
N SER A 183 18.64 -1.39 -7.61
CA SER A 183 19.28 -0.65 -6.53
C SER A 183 20.79 -0.69 -6.66
N VAL A 184 21.43 0.36 -6.17
CA VAL A 184 22.87 0.54 -6.28
C VAL A 184 23.43 1.25 -5.05
N SER A 185 24.56 0.77 -4.57
CA SER A 185 25.38 1.45 -3.56
C SER A 185 26.71 1.87 -4.17
N ILE A 186 27.20 3.05 -3.76
CA ILE A 186 28.46 3.62 -4.27
C ILE A 186 29.36 4.08 -3.11
N ARG A 187 30.63 4.24 -3.38
CA ARG A 187 31.58 4.90 -2.47
C ARG A 187 31.32 6.41 -2.48
N GLY A 188 31.05 6.98 -1.32
CA GLY A 188 30.99 8.41 -1.07
C GLY A 188 32.28 8.95 -0.51
N GLU A 189 32.23 10.12 0.14
CA GLU A 189 33.36 10.72 0.87
C GLU A 189 33.60 9.98 2.18
N GLY A 190 34.85 9.68 2.51
CA GLY A 190 35.22 8.93 3.72
C GLY A 190 34.59 7.54 3.72
N ASP A 191 33.90 7.20 4.79
CA ASP A 191 33.23 5.90 4.96
C ASP A 191 31.78 5.89 4.45
N ALA A 192 31.30 6.97 3.85
CA ALA A 192 29.94 7.08 3.38
C ALA A 192 29.68 6.11 2.22
N ARG A 193 28.55 5.43 2.27
CA ARG A 193 28.07 4.50 1.24
C ARG A 193 26.64 4.83 0.86
N PRO A 194 26.42 5.93 0.11
CA PRO A 194 25.09 6.26 -0.36
C PRO A 194 24.53 5.16 -1.23
N GLU A 195 23.22 4.94 -1.10
CA GLU A 195 22.48 3.99 -1.90
C GLU A 195 21.19 4.62 -2.42
N SER A 196 20.70 4.09 -3.52
CA SER A 196 19.42 4.47 -4.08
C SER A 196 18.83 3.35 -4.91
N TYR A 197 17.56 3.50 -5.24
CA TYR A 197 16.84 2.55 -6.07
C TYR A 197 15.87 3.27 -7.01
N TRP A 198 15.43 2.53 -8.01
CA TRP A 198 14.29 2.87 -8.83
C TRP A 198 13.48 1.60 -9.11
N TYR A 199 12.19 1.77 -9.37
CA TYR A 199 11.32 0.64 -9.67
C TYR A 199 10.16 1.04 -10.55
N ASP A 200 9.59 0.03 -11.21
CA ASP A 200 8.28 0.11 -11.82
C ASP A 200 7.45 -1.12 -11.47
N SER A 201 6.13 -1.00 -11.56
CA SER A 201 5.19 -2.09 -11.36
C SER A 201 3.98 -1.94 -12.27
N SER A 202 3.40 -3.07 -12.70
CA SER A 202 2.22 -3.09 -13.55
C SER A 202 1.36 -4.32 -13.26
N LEU A 203 0.09 -4.29 -13.62
CA LEU A 203 -0.77 -5.48 -13.63
C LEU A 203 -0.54 -6.35 -14.87
N TYR A 204 0.08 -5.79 -15.92
CA TYR A 204 0.31 -6.43 -17.21
C TYR A 204 1.80 -6.40 -17.57
N TYR A 205 2.34 -7.53 -17.99
CA TYR A 205 3.75 -7.66 -18.33
C TYR A 205 4.20 -6.70 -19.45
N ASP A 206 3.33 -6.50 -20.46
CA ASP A 206 3.65 -5.62 -21.58
C ASP A 206 3.61 -4.12 -21.23
N GLU A 207 2.95 -3.78 -20.13
CA GLU A 207 2.86 -2.40 -19.62
C GLU A 207 3.95 -2.09 -18.58
N LEU A 208 4.71 -3.09 -18.13
CA LEU A 208 5.85 -2.90 -17.22
C LEU A 208 6.98 -2.15 -17.94
N VAL A 209 7.52 -1.10 -17.32
CA VAL A 209 8.71 -0.40 -17.81
C VAL A 209 9.92 -1.32 -17.59
N LYS A 210 10.53 -1.77 -18.67
CA LYS A 210 11.58 -2.80 -18.67
C LYS A 210 13.00 -2.24 -18.85
N THR A 211 13.15 -0.95 -19.14
CA THR A 211 14.43 -0.29 -19.42
C THR A 211 14.55 1.01 -18.64
N GLY A 212 15.78 1.42 -18.35
CA GLY A 212 16.08 2.66 -17.64
C GLY A 212 15.90 2.56 -16.12
N ILE A 213 15.56 1.39 -15.57
CA ILE A 213 15.38 1.17 -14.13
C ILE A 213 16.74 1.31 -13.42
N GLY A 214 17.76 0.60 -13.88
CA GLY A 214 19.12 0.65 -13.34
C GLY A 214 19.75 2.02 -13.56
N THR A 215 19.60 2.59 -14.75
CA THR A 215 20.09 3.93 -15.08
C THR A 215 19.54 4.99 -14.12
N LYS A 216 18.23 4.99 -13.85
CA LYS A 216 17.62 5.92 -12.89
C LYS A 216 18.08 5.68 -11.44
N ALA A 217 18.26 4.44 -11.02
CA ALA A 217 18.81 4.12 -9.71
C ALA A 217 20.23 4.71 -9.56
N LEU A 218 21.08 4.55 -10.58
CA LEU A 218 22.43 5.08 -10.61
C LEU A 218 22.44 6.62 -10.62
N GLU A 219 21.65 7.26 -11.45
CA GLU A 219 21.52 8.73 -11.49
C GLU A 219 21.11 9.28 -10.10
N ARG A 220 20.15 8.63 -9.46
CA ARG A 220 19.67 9.04 -8.13
C ARG A 220 20.75 8.94 -7.05
N VAL A 221 21.54 7.86 -7.04
CA VAL A 221 22.58 7.70 -6.02
C VAL A 221 23.75 8.65 -6.27
N LEU A 222 24.14 8.88 -7.54
CA LEU A 222 25.20 9.83 -7.87
C LEU A 222 24.87 11.27 -7.45
N ARG A 223 23.59 11.66 -7.52
CA ARG A 223 23.13 12.97 -7.03
C ARG A 223 23.20 13.14 -5.52
N LYS A 224 23.36 12.06 -4.75
CA LYS A 224 23.54 12.12 -3.29
C LYS A 224 24.98 12.40 -2.86
N LEU A 225 25.94 12.39 -3.77
CA LEU A 225 27.35 12.67 -3.41
C LEU A 225 27.52 14.07 -2.84
N GLY A 226 28.33 14.17 -1.76
CA GLY A 226 28.52 15.43 -1.05
C GLY A 226 27.34 15.84 -0.16
N GLN A 227 26.48 14.88 0.23
CA GLN A 227 25.40 15.13 1.17
C GLN A 227 25.93 15.70 2.50
N ARG A 228 25.25 16.73 3.01
CA ARG A 228 25.55 17.35 4.30
C ARG A 228 24.33 18.02 4.90
N LYS A 229 24.37 18.30 6.19
CA LYS A 229 23.35 19.08 6.87
C LYS A 229 23.33 20.53 6.38
N VAL A 230 22.17 21.14 6.44
CA VAL A 230 22.00 22.59 6.31
C VAL A 230 21.51 23.17 7.62
N ALA A 231 21.50 24.50 7.75
CA ALA A 231 21.07 25.19 8.95
C ALA A 231 19.64 24.79 9.35
N SER A 232 19.43 24.64 10.66
CA SER A 232 18.08 24.44 11.21
C SER A 232 17.20 25.65 10.94
N GLY A 233 15.90 25.43 10.72
CA GLY A 233 14.95 26.51 10.47
C GLY A 233 13.67 26.05 9.79
N LYS A 234 12.84 27.03 9.46
CA LYS A 234 11.61 26.79 8.68
C LYS A 234 11.89 26.92 7.20
N TYR A 235 11.47 25.89 6.46
CA TYR A 235 11.63 25.84 5.01
C TYR A 235 10.29 25.53 4.32
N THR A 236 10.15 25.97 3.09
CA THR A 236 9.19 25.36 2.17
C THR A 236 9.68 23.96 1.85
N MET A 237 8.84 22.95 2.03
CA MET A 237 9.15 21.55 1.78
C MET A 237 8.41 21.09 0.54
N ILE A 238 9.13 20.53 -0.42
CA ILE A 238 8.55 19.73 -1.50
C ILE A 238 8.85 18.26 -1.20
N VAL A 239 7.86 17.38 -1.33
CA VAL A 239 8.05 15.92 -1.26
C VAL A 239 7.72 15.35 -2.63
N ASP A 240 8.61 14.56 -3.20
CA ASP A 240 8.39 13.93 -4.50
C ASP A 240 7.28 12.86 -4.45
N ASN A 241 6.73 12.50 -5.61
CA ASN A 241 5.62 11.55 -5.75
C ASN A 241 5.96 10.12 -5.31
N MET A 242 7.24 9.77 -5.15
CA MET A 242 7.66 8.48 -4.60
C MET A 242 7.50 8.42 -3.08
N ASN A 243 7.58 9.58 -2.44
CA ASN A 243 7.62 9.70 -0.98
C ASN A 243 6.39 10.39 -0.38
N SER A 244 5.57 11.05 -1.20
CA SER A 244 4.38 11.80 -0.75
C SER A 244 3.38 10.95 0.06
N SER A 245 3.21 9.68 -0.30
CA SER A 245 2.37 8.73 0.45
C SER A 245 2.84 8.51 1.90
N ARG A 246 4.13 8.71 2.20
CA ARG A 246 4.66 8.62 3.57
C ARG A 246 4.03 9.64 4.51
N LEU A 247 3.72 10.84 4.01
CA LEU A 247 3.05 11.88 4.80
C LEU A 247 1.53 11.65 4.89
N LEU A 248 0.94 11.01 3.88
CA LEU A 248 -0.49 10.69 3.90
C LEU A 248 -0.81 9.47 4.78
N SER A 249 0.11 8.50 4.89
CA SER A 249 -0.11 7.25 5.63
C SER A 249 -0.60 7.44 7.07
N PRO A 250 -0.03 8.36 7.91
CA PRO A 250 -0.55 8.60 9.25
C PRO A 250 -1.98 9.17 9.25
N VAL A 251 -2.33 9.99 8.25
CA VAL A 251 -3.68 10.56 8.10
C VAL A 251 -4.69 9.45 7.79
N ILE A 252 -4.36 8.55 6.87
CA ILE A 252 -5.21 7.40 6.56
C ILE A 252 -5.28 6.44 7.75
N GLY A 253 -4.18 6.19 8.46
CA GLY A 253 -4.16 5.40 9.69
C GLY A 253 -5.08 5.98 10.78
N ALA A 254 -5.14 7.30 10.90
CA ALA A 254 -5.98 7.98 11.88
C ALA A 254 -7.50 7.87 11.58
N ILE A 255 -7.90 7.59 10.36
CA ILE A 255 -9.31 7.45 9.96
C ILE A 255 -9.78 5.99 9.84
N TYR A 256 -8.95 5.01 10.21
CA TYR A 256 -9.42 3.63 10.33
C TYR A 256 -10.36 3.46 11.53
N GLY A 257 -11.40 2.66 11.38
CA GLY A 257 -12.35 2.33 12.41
C GLY A 257 -11.71 1.85 13.71
N SER A 258 -10.65 1.05 13.64
CA SER A 258 -9.90 0.61 14.79
C SER A 258 -9.23 1.76 15.56
N SER A 259 -8.66 2.74 14.86
CA SER A 259 -8.06 3.93 15.49
C SER A 259 -9.10 4.81 16.16
N ILE A 260 -10.24 5.02 15.50
CA ILE A 260 -11.38 5.78 16.03
C ILE A 260 -11.97 5.07 17.26
N GLN A 261 -12.23 3.76 17.17
CA GLN A 261 -12.81 2.94 18.24
C GLN A 261 -11.91 2.93 19.49
N GLN A 262 -10.60 2.86 19.31
CA GLN A 262 -9.63 2.88 20.41
C GLN A 262 -9.31 4.29 20.92
N LYS A 263 -9.91 5.34 20.34
CA LYS A 263 -9.62 6.76 20.60
C LYS A 263 -8.12 7.11 20.41
N ASN A 264 -7.47 6.41 19.51
CA ASN A 264 -6.07 6.59 19.13
C ASN A 264 -5.96 7.26 17.76
N SER A 265 -6.56 8.45 17.65
CA SER A 265 -6.62 9.19 16.39
C SER A 265 -6.65 10.70 16.64
N PHE A 266 -5.74 11.43 15.99
CA PHE A 266 -5.78 12.89 15.95
C PHE A 266 -6.94 13.44 15.06
N LEU A 267 -7.66 12.56 14.36
CA LEU A 267 -8.84 12.89 13.55
C LEU A 267 -10.15 12.39 14.18
N LEU A 268 -10.12 11.98 15.45
CA LEU A 268 -11.32 11.60 16.19
C LEU A 268 -12.32 12.77 16.22
N ASP A 269 -13.59 12.49 15.93
CA ASP A 269 -14.70 13.47 15.92
C ASP A 269 -14.50 14.64 14.92
N LYS A 270 -13.75 14.40 13.82
CA LYS A 270 -13.44 15.43 12.83
C LYS A 270 -14.23 15.30 11.50
N ILE A 271 -15.20 14.39 11.40
CA ILE A 271 -16.07 14.31 10.21
C ILE A 271 -16.75 15.67 9.99
N ASP A 272 -16.79 16.08 8.72
CA ASP A 272 -17.30 17.37 8.22
C ASP A 272 -16.58 18.61 8.76
N GLN A 273 -15.44 18.44 9.43
CA GLN A 273 -14.58 19.54 9.85
C GLN A 273 -13.44 19.77 8.85
N LYS A 274 -13.07 21.03 8.70
CA LYS A 274 -11.88 21.41 7.93
C LYS A 274 -10.62 21.14 8.74
N VAL A 275 -9.81 20.18 8.30
CA VAL A 275 -8.59 19.71 8.99
C VAL A 275 -7.33 19.80 8.11
N ALA A 276 -7.48 20.28 6.89
CA ALA A 276 -6.38 20.45 5.94
C ALA A 276 -6.64 21.67 5.03
N SER A 277 -5.67 22.00 4.19
CA SER A 277 -5.77 23.03 3.14
C SER A 277 -6.88 22.71 2.13
N ASP A 278 -7.47 23.75 1.51
CA ASP A 278 -8.40 23.62 0.38
C ASP A 278 -7.81 22.84 -0.82
N LYS A 279 -6.50 22.74 -0.90
CA LYS A 279 -5.80 21.95 -1.92
C LYS A 279 -5.95 20.45 -1.71
N MET A 280 -6.26 19.99 -0.49
CA MET A 280 -6.42 18.58 -0.19
C MET A 280 -7.82 18.08 -0.61
N THR A 281 -7.89 17.48 -1.78
CA THR A 281 -9.06 16.69 -2.22
C THR A 281 -8.58 15.29 -2.54
N LEU A 282 -9.04 14.30 -1.76
CA LEU A 282 -8.66 12.90 -1.83
C LEU A 282 -9.90 12.03 -1.98
N ILE A 283 -9.88 11.16 -2.97
CA ILE A 283 -11.03 10.30 -3.31
C ILE A 283 -10.55 8.85 -3.34
N ASP A 284 -11.32 7.94 -2.79
CA ASP A 284 -11.16 6.51 -2.98
C ASP A 284 -11.96 6.08 -4.22
N GLU A 285 -11.26 5.58 -5.25
CA GLU A 285 -11.82 5.23 -6.56
C GLU A 285 -11.62 3.73 -6.87
N PRO A 286 -12.43 2.83 -6.28
CA PRO A 286 -12.19 1.39 -6.32
C PRO A 286 -12.39 0.73 -7.69
N HIS A 287 -12.99 1.41 -8.66
CA HIS A 287 -13.42 0.79 -9.93
C HIS A 287 -12.63 1.29 -11.15
N LEU A 288 -11.40 1.76 -10.94
CA LEU A 288 -10.53 2.11 -12.06
C LEU A 288 -10.05 0.86 -12.77
N VAL A 289 -10.32 0.80 -14.09
CA VAL A 289 -9.93 -0.35 -14.93
C VAL A 289 -8.41 -0.44 -15.04
N LYS A 290 -7.86 -1.65 -14.99
CA LYS A 290 -6.41 -1.93 -15.04
C LYS A 290 -5.61 -1.14 -13.99
N ALA A 291 -6.15 -0.98 -12.80
CA ALA A 291 -5.50 -0.19 -11.76
C ALA A 291 -5.20 -1.04 -10.52
N SER A 292 -3.96 -0.96 -10.04
CA SER A 292 -3.56 -1.61 -8.79
C SER A 292 -4.42 -1.11 -7.64
N GLY A 293 -4.97 -2.03 -6.83
CA GLY A 293 -5.88 -1.73 -5.73
C GLY A 293 -7.37 -1.68 -6.10
N ALA A 294 -7.72 -1.75 -7.40
CA ALA A 294 -9.13 -1.82 -7.81
C ALA A 294 -9.79 -3.11 -7.33
N ARG A 295 -11.05 -3.02 -6.89
CA ARG A 295 -11.78 -4.16 -6.34
C ARG A 295 -13.27 -3.89 -6.27
N TYR A 296 -14.08 -4.93 -6.35
CA TYR A 296 -15.55 -4.84 -6.25
C TYR A 296 -16.04 -4.87 -4.79
N PHE A 297 -15.31 -5.52 -3.90
CA PHE A 297 -15.66 -5.66 -2.49
C PHE A 297 -14.38 -5.68 -1.62
N ASP A 298 -14.55 -5.36 -0.36
CA ASP A 298 -13.48 -5.36 0.62
C ASP A 298 -13.19 -6.76 1.21
N SER A 299 -12.39 -6.82 2.26
CA SER A 299 -12.04 -8.07 2.94
C SER A 299 -13.22 -8.75 3.64
N GLU A 300 -14.33 -8.05 3.82
CA GLU A 300 -15.54 -8.58 4.46
C GLU A 300 -16.64 -8.95 3.44
N GLY A 301 -16.47 -8.63 2.15
CA GLY A 301 -17.46 -8.83 1.10
C GLY A 301 -18.35 -7.61 0.86
N VAL A 302 -18.11 -6.53 1.60
CA VAL A 302 -18.86 -5.26 1.46
C VAL A 302 -18.52 -4.60 0.13
N ALA A 303 -19.56 -4.19 -0.60
CA ALA A 303 -19.41 -3.56 -1.91
C ALA A 303 -18.61 -2.26 -1.81
N THR A 304 -17.59 -2.12 -2.63
CA THR A 304 -16.85 -0.87 -2.74
C THR A 304 -17.60 0.14 -3.59
N LYS A 305 -17.41 1.40 -3.28
CA LYS A 305 -17.96 2.53 -4.02
C LYS A 305 -16.99 3.70 -4.00
N ARG A 306 -17.13 4.61 -4.96
CA ARG A 306 -16.39 5.87 -4.93
C ARG A 306 -16.73 6.66 -3.65
N LEU A 307 -15.71 7.00 -2.86
CA LEU A 307 -15.86 7.70 -1.58
C LEU A 307 -15.00 8.96 -1.56
N PRO A 308 -15.57 10.15 -1.30
CA PRO A 308 -14.76 11.29 -0.94
C PRO A 308 -14.16 11.05 0.45
N VAL A 309 -12.84 11.11 0.56
CA VAL A 309 -12.13 11.00 1.84
C VAL A 309 -11.88 12.39 2.41
N PHE A 310 -11.37 13.29 1.57
CA PHE A 310 -11.27 14.71 1.84
C PHE A 310 -11.82 15.53 0.66
N GLU A 311 -12.60 16.55 0.92
CA GLU A 311 -13.05 17.53 -0.06
C GLU A 311 -12.61 18.93 0.39
N GLN A 312 -11.69 19.55 -0.35
CA GLN A 312 -11.16 20.87 -0.03
C GLN A 312 -10.74 21.02 1.46
N GLY A 313 -10.04 20.01 1.96
CA GLY A 313 -9.54 19.94 3.34
C GLY A 313 -10.57 19.55 4.38
N ILE A 314 -11.81 19.28 4.01
CA ILE A 314 -12.86 18.79 4.89
C ILE A 314 -12.84 17.27 4.90
N LEU A 315 -12.69 16.65 6.07
CA LEU A 315 -12.75 15.20 6.24
C LEU A 315 -14.19 14.71 6.04
N LYS A 316 -14.40 13.78 5.09
CA LYS A 316 -15.72 13.28 4.70
C LYS A 316 -16.01 11.84 5.13
N THR A 317 -14.99 11.03 5.36
CA THR A 317 -15.18 9.59 5.55
C THR A 317 -14.18 9.02 6.56
N TYR A 318 -14.64 8.09 7.41
CA TYR A 318 -13.83 7.11 8.10
C TYR A 318 -13.94 5.75 7.39
N TYR A 319 -12.92 4.92 7.48
CA TYR A 319 -12.92 3.54 7.02
C TYR A 319 -13.40 2.63 8.16
N ILE A 320 -14.70 2.38 8.22
CA ILE A 320 -15.36 1.65 9.32
C ILE A 320 -15.71 0.25 8.84
N ASP A 321 -15.04 -0.76 9.40
CA ASP A 321 -15.37 -2.17 9.21
C ASP A 321 -16.56 -2.60 10.09
N THR A 322 -17.07 -3.81 9.90
CA THR A 322 -18.20 -4.35 10.65
C THR A 322 -17.97 -4.33 12.16
N TYR A 323 -16.78 -4.71 12.60
CA TYR A 323 -16.46 -4.75 14.03
C TYR A 323 -16.48 -3.35 14.66
N SER A 324 -15.81 -2.41 14.04
CA SER A 324 -15.74 -1.02 14.50
C SER A 324 -17.11 -0.35 14.48
N ALA A 325 -17.92 -0.60 13.43
CA ALA A 325 -19.29 -0.13 13.32
C ALA A 325 -20.14 -0.60 14.51
N ASN A 326 -20.11 -1.90 14.79
CA ASN A 326 -20.86 -2.51 15.90
C ASN A 326 -20.40 -1.98 17.27
N LYS A 327 -19.07 -1.82 17.47
CA LYS A 327 -18.52 -1.31 18.75
C LYS A 327 -18.90 0.12 19.03
N MET A 328 -18.98 0.95 18.00
CA MET A 328 -19.22 2.39 18.14
C MET A 328 -20.67 2.79 17.89
N GLY A 329 -21.52 1.89 17.37
CA GLY A 329 -22.86 2.23 16.90
C GLY A 329 -22.83 3.19 15.71
N MET A 330 -21.82 3.11 14.85
CA MET A 330 -21.66 3.94 13.65
C MET A 330 -22.08 3.16 12.40
N GLU A 331 -22.39 3.92 11.34
CA GLU A 331 -22.63 3.33 10.03
C GLU A 331 -21.35 2.72 9.47
N GLN A 332 -21.46 1.50 8.97
CA GLN A 332 -20.36 0.81 8.28
C GLN A 332 -20.07 1.48 6.93
N THR A 333 -18.79 1.64 6.60
CA THR A 333 -18.34 2.03 5.27
C THR A 333 -17.62 0.84 4.61
N ILE A 334 -16.36 0.98 4.24
CA ILE A 334 -15.45 -0.12 3.86
C ILE A 334 -14.27 -0.12 4.84
N GLY A 335 -13.71 -1.29 5.12
CA GLY A 335 -12.71 -1.45 6.17
C GLY A 335 -11.33 -0.82 5.85
N SER A 336 -11.06 -0.50 4.58
CA SER A 336 -9.79 0.08 4.13
C SER A 336 -9.92 0.73 2.76
N PRO A 337 -9.02 1.65 2.38
CA PRO A 337 -9.03 2.25 1.04
C PRO A 337 -8.73 1.23 -0.06
N SER A 338 -9.23 1.52 -1.26
CA SER A 338 -8.92 0.80 -2.51
C SER A 338 -7.86 1.55 -3.31
N ILE A 339 -8.25 2.59 -4.03
CA ILE A 339 -7.35 3.46 -4.79
C ILE A 339 -7.53 4.90 -4.31
N LEU A 340 -6.53 5.41 -3.63
CA LEU A 340 -6.53 6.81 -3.20
C LEU A 340 -5.99 7.70 -4.31
N THR A 341 -6.84 8.56 -4.85
CA THR A 341 -6.49 9.54 -5.88
C THR A 341 -6.58 10.94 -5.31
N MET A 342 -5.45 11.65 -5.28
CA MET A 342 -5.44 13.07 -4.94
C MET A 342 -5.68 13.91 -6.19
N ARG A 343 -6.49 14.95 -6.07
CA ARG A 343 -6.73 15.89 -7.17
C ARG A 343 -5.44 16.57 -7.57
N ASN A 344 -5.07 16.46 -8.85
CA ASN A 344 -3.86 17.07 -9.39
C ASN A 344 -3.96 18.61 -9.42
N GLY A 345 -2.80 19.26 -9.22
CA GLY A 345 -2.57 20.64 -9.56
C GLY A 345 -2.11 20.82 -11.00
N ASP A 346 -1.43 21.93 -11.29
CA ASP A 346 -1.06 22.32 -12.66
C ASP A 346 0.43 22.12 -12.98
N LYS A 347 1.29 21.94 -11.96
CA LYS A 347 2.75 21.84 -12.08
C LYS A 347 3.22 20.43 -11.83
N ASP A 348 4.21 19.97 -12.57
CA ASP A 348 5.00 18.79 -12.21
C ASP A 348 6.04 19.12 -11.11
N LEU A 349 6.85 18.14 -10.72
CA LEU A 349 7.89 18.32 -9.71
C LEU A 349 8.86 19.47 -10.06
N ASP A 350 9.32 19.55 -11.31
CA ASP A 350 10.24 20.60 -11.74
C ASP A 350 9.57 21.98 -11.70
N GLY A 351 8.31 22.07 -12.07
CA GLY A 351 7.50 23.28 -11.97
C GLY A 351 7.28 23.72 -10.51
N LEU A 352 7.10 22.77 -9.57
CA LEU A 352 7.03 23.08 -8.13
C LEU A 352 8.37 23.62 -7.62
N ILE A 353 9.51 22.99 -7.99
CA ILE A 353 10.85 23.44 -7.61
C ILE A 353 11.12 24.86 -8.15
N ALA A 354 10.80 25.10 -9.42
CA ALA A 354 11.02 26.40 -10.06
C ALA A 354 10.15 27.53 -9.43
N SER A 355 9.06 27.19 -8.74
CA SER A 355 8.13 28.18 -8.17
C SER A 355 8.58 28.75 -6.82
N ILE A 356 9.63 28.24 -6.20
CA ILE A 356 10.11 28.68 -4.88
C ILE A 356 11.55 29.17 -4.94
N ASP A 357 11.85 30.23 -4.18
CA ASP A 357 13.21 30.76 -4.10
C ASP A 357 14.11 29.90 -3.20
N LYS A 358 13.61 29.49 -2.03
CA LYS A 358 14.36 28.68 -1.05
C LYS A 358 13.47 27.62 -0.43
N GLY A 359 13.97 26.38 -0.37
CA GLY A 359 13.25 25.26 0.24
C GLY A 359 14.08 23.98 0.29
N ILE A 360 13.42 22.89 0.63
CA ILE A 360 14.00 21.55 0.66
C ILE A 360 13.11 20.62 -0.17
N LEU A 361 13.70 19.96 -1.17
CA LEU A 361 13.10 18.78 -1.82
C LEU A 361 13.46 17.55 -1.00
N VAL A 362 12.46 16.87 -0.45
CA VAL A 362 12.60 15.57 0.21
C VAL A 362 12.41 14.46 -0.82
N THR A 363 13.42 13.61 -0.99
CA THR A 363 13.44 12.47 -1.89
C THR A 363 13.58 11.12 -1.18
N GLY A 364 13.58 11.15 0.14
CA GLY A 364 13.60 9.96 0.97
C GLY A 364 13.36 10.29 2.44
N PHE A 365 12.77 9.32 3.15
CA PHE A 365 12.56 9.35 4.59
C PHE A 365 13.35 8.25 5.26
N ASN A 366 14.25 8.61 6.18
CA ASN A 366 15.16 7.72 6.90
C ASN A 366 14.70 7.55 8.36
N GLY A 367 13.72 6.67 8.57
CA GLY A 367 13.17 6.43 9.90
C GLY A 367 12.21 7.52 10.39
N GLY A 368 12.01 7.55 11.71
CA GLY A 368 11.04 8.44 12.35
C GLY A 368 9.63 7.87 12.41
N ASN A 369 8.78 8.56 13.14
CA ASN A 369 7.40 8.14 13.40
C ASN A 369 6.43 9.34 13.48
N CYS A 370 5.14 8.99 13.54
CA CYS A 370 4.06 9.91 13.90
C CYS A 370 3.28 9.32 15.07
N ASN A 371 2.98 10.15 16.05
CA ASN A 371 2.07 9.78 17.13
C ASN A 371 0.63 9.78 16.61
N SER A 372 0.02 8.61 16.61
CA SER A 372 -1.34 8.44 16.08
C SER A 372 -2.41 9.22 16.84
N THR A 373 -2.21 9.47 18.15
CA THR A 373 -3.17 10.19 19.00
C THR A 373 -3.08 11.70 18.83
N THR A 374 -1.87 12.26 18.73
CA THR A 374 -1.66 13.71 18.69
C THR A 374 -1.37 14.24 17.28
N GLY A 375 -0.87 13.39 16.39
CA GLY A 375 -0.42 13.78 15.06
C GLY A 375 1.00 14.35 15.02
N ASP A 376 1.72 14.41 16.15
CA ASP A 376 3.09 14.90 16.19
C ASP A 376 4.03 13.93 15.47
N PHE A 377 4.90 14.46 14.63
CA PHE A 377 5.83 13.64 13.85
C PHE A 377 7.25 14.16 13.92
N SER A 378 8.18 13.22 13.71
CA SER A 378 9.58 13.51 13.47
C SER A 378 10.12 12.47 12.47
N TYR A 379 10.55 12.93 11.29
CA TYR A 379 11.07 12.08 10.23
C TYR A 379 12.49 12.49 9.86
N GLY A 380 13.42 11.53 9.88
CA GLY A 380 14.70 11.70 9.22
C GLY A 380 14.50 11.83 7.72
N VAL A 381 15.14 12.78 7.08
CA VAL A 381 14.97 13.08 5.66
C VAL A 381 16.29 13.20 4.93
N GLU A 382 16.25 12.84 3.65
CA GLU A 382 17.27 13.13 2.66
C GLU A 382 16.66 13.80 1.43
N GLY A 383 17.46 14.54 0.70
CA GLY A 383 16.98 15.23 -0.49
C GLY A 383 17.94 16.32 -0.95
N PHE A 384 17.39 17.49 -1.29
CA PHE A 384 18.17 18.60 -1.86
C PHE A 384 17.71 19.94 -1.30
N LEU A 385 18.68 20.82 -1.02
CA LEU A 385 18.38 22.23 -0.84
C LEU A 385 17.95 22.82 -2.19
N ILE A 386 16.92 23.66 -2.17
CA ILE A 386 16.47 24.44 -3.32
C ILE A 386 16.90 25.89 -3.10
N GLU A 387 17.54 26.48 -4.12
CA GLU A 387 17.92 27.89 -4.14
C GLU A 387 17.63 28.47 -5.51
N ARG A 388 16.91 29.57 -5.55
CA ARG A 388 16.49 30.28 -6.76
C ARG A 388 15.78 29.35 -7.78
N GLY A 389 14.86 28.52 -7.29
CA GLY A 389 14.11 27.60 -8.13
C GLY A 389 14.93 26.44 -8.71
N LYS A 390 16.09 26.10 -8.14
CA LYS A 390 16.95 25.01 -8.62
C LYS A 390 17.48 24.19 -7.47
N LEU A 391 17.71 22.90 -7.73
CA LEU A 391 18.41 22.04 -6.78
C LEU A 391 19.89 22.47 -6.68
N SER A 392 20.37 22.68 -5.47
CA SER A 392 21.74 23.13 -5.21
C SER A 392 22.56 22.07 -4.50
N GLN A 393 22.33 21.85 -3.22
CA GLN A 393 23.12 20.96 -2.40
C GLN A 393 22.32 19.71 -2.01
N PRO A 394 22.86 18.49 -2.17
CA PRO A 394 22.26 17.30 -1.59
C PRO A 394 22.36 17.37 -0.06
N ILE A 395 21.27 16.96 0.61
CA ILE A 395 21.15 16.98 2.05
C ILE A 395 20.88 15.59 2.64
N SER A 396 21.40 15.35 3.83
CA SER A 396 21.11 14.16 4.64
C SER A 396 21.21 14.48 6.13
N GLU A 397 20.84 13.51 6.96
CA GLU A 397 20.88 13.63 8.43
C GLU A 397 20.13 14.87 8.98
N MET A 398 19.05 15.23 8.31
CA MET A 398 18.11 16.26 8.74
C MET A 398 16.85 15.61 9.28
N ASN A 399 16.16 16.31 10.19
CA ASN A 399 14.82 15.88 10.62
C ASN A 399 13.79 16.93 10.22
N ALA A 400 12.70 16.49 9.61
CA ALA A 400 11.49 17.29 9.47
C ALA A 400 10.55 16.97 10.64
N THR A 401 10.10 18.00 11.36
CA THR A 401 9.28 17.84 12.57
C THR A 401 8.05 18.72 12.52
N GLY A 402 7.00 18.31 13.21
CA GLY A 402 5.77 19.07 13.28
C GLY A 402 4.57 18.26 13.74
N ASN A 403 3.40 18.75 13.39
CA ASN A 403 2.13 18.10 13.65
C ASN A 403 1.37 17.90 12.33
N MET A 404 0.73 16.76 12.12
CA MET A 404 0.06 16.40 10.86
C MET A 404 -1.07 17.37 10.49
N LEU A 405 -1.87 17.83 11.45
CA LEU A 405 -2.94 18.80 11.17
C LEU A 405 -2.36 20.13 10.67
N SER A 406 -1.30 20.62 11.31
CA SER A 406 -0.60 21.84 10.90
C SER A 406 0.06 21.65 9.54
N LEU A 407 0.73 20.51 9.31
CA LEU A 407 1.38 20.21 8.04
C LEU A 407 0.38 20.23 6.89
N TRP A 408 -0.71 19.46 6.99
CA TRP A 408 -1.72 19.38 5.93
C TRP A 408 -2.53 20.67 5.77
N SER A 409 -2.67 21.50 6.82
CA SER A 409 -3.22 22.85 6.69
C SER A 409 -2.30 23.80 5.91
N ASN A 410 -0.99 23.54 5.93
CA ASN A 410 0.03 24.30 5.19
C ASN A 410 0.37 23.73 3.80
N LEU A 411 -0.42 22.74 3.32
CA LEU A 411 -0.31 22.28 1.94
C LEU A 411 -0.66 23.43 0.99
N ALA A 412 0.35 23.91 0.27
CA ALA A 412 0.25 25.08 -0.59
C ALA A 412 -0.04 24.73 -2.05
N GLU A 413 0.64 23.68 -2.57
CA GLU A 413 0.41 23.19 -3.93
C GLU A 413 0.48 21.67 -4.00
N VAL A 414 -0.26 21.11 -4.96
CA VAL A 414 -0.27 19.69 -5.33
C VAL A 414 0.28 19.59 -6.74
N GLY A 415 1.14 18.62 -6.99
CA GLY A 415 1.68 18.35 -8.31
C GLY A 415 0.65 17.73 -9.27
N ASN A 416 1.10 17.47 -10.52
CA ASN A 416 0.30 16.78 -11.53
C ASN A 416 0.93 15.46 -11.97
N ASP A 417 1.84 14.92 -11.17
CA ASP A 417 2.73 13.82 -11.46
C ASP A 417 2.50 12.55 -10.61
N PRO A 418 1.24 12.10 -10.35
CA PRO A 418 1.00 10.91 -9.54
C PRO A 418 1.56 9.66 -10.21
N ARG A 419 2.04 8.70 -9.41
CA ARG A 419 2.43 7.37 -9.92
C ARG A 419 1.19 6.52 -10.16
N LEU A 420 0.84 6.31 -11.42
CA LEU A 420 -0.39 5.59 -11.81
C LEU A 420 -0.31 4.07 -11.55
N SER A 421 0.89 3.52 -11.42
CA SER A 421 1.10 2.12 -11.02
C SER A 421 0.81 1.85 -9.55
N SER A 422 0.73 2.91 -8.73
CA SER A 422 0.40 2.82 -7.30
C SER A 422 -1.12 2.84 -7.06
N SER A 423 -1.57 2.12 -6.03
CA SER A 423 -2.92 2.30 -5.49
C SER A 423 -3.08 3.60 -4.70
N TRP A 424 -1.98 4.24 -4.31
CA TRP A 424 -1.97 5.57 -3.72
C TRP A 424 -1.39 6.55 -4.74
N ARG A 425 -2.28 7.16 -5.53
CA ARG A 425 -1.95 8.08 -6.62
C ARG A 425 -1.82 9.51 -6.07
N ILE A 426 -0.74 9.72 -5.32
CA ILE A 426 -0.45 10.99 -4.67
C ILE A 426 0.69 11.67 -5.43
N PRO A 427 0.46 12.86 -5.99
CA PRO A 427 1.50 13.62 -6.69
C PRO A 427 2.57 14.15 -5.75
N SER A 428 3.56 14.83 -6.29
CA SER A 428 4.47 15.66 -5.53
C SER A 428 3.70 16.75 -4.78
N LEU A 429 4.13 17.05 -3.54
CA LEU A 429 3.40 17.96 -2.62
C LEU A 429 4.32 19.08 -2.14
N LEU A 430 3.80 20.31 -2.08
CA LEU A 430 4.50 21.47 -1.55
C LEU A 430 3.81 21.98 -0.28
N PHE A 431 4.59 22.06 0.81
CA PHE A 431 4.15 22.54 2.11
C PHE A 431 4.96 23.77 2.52
N ASN A 432 4.29 24.78 3.10
CA ASN A 432 4.97 25.96 3.64
C ASN A 432 5.35 25.77 5.11
N GLY A 433 6.47 26.37 5.51
CA GLY A 433 6.81 26.60 6.91
C GLY A 433 7.04 25.35 7.75
N VAL A 434 7.65 24.30 7.16
CA VAL A 434 7.99 23.07 7.86
C VAL A 434 9.29 23.27 8.66
N ASP A 435 9.32 22.80 9.89
CA ASP A 435 10.51 22.88 10.75
C ASP A 435 11.50 21.76 10.39
N PHE A 436 12.74 22.16 10.11
CA PHE A 436 13.86 21.26 9.87
C PHE A 436 14.94 21.48 10.92
N SER A 437 15.46 20.40 11.47
CA SER A 437 16.65 20.41 12.34
C SER A 437 17.81 19.72 11.64
N GLY A 438 18.96 20.37 11.62
CA GLY A 438 20.19 19.89 10.99
C GLY A 438 21.45 20.33 11.76
N LEU A 439 21.98 21.49 11.42
CA LEU A 439 23.11 22.11 12.13
C LEU A 439 22.63 22.98 13.27
#